data_838523b7bb2ff3d7e1305042f70cf31b
#
_entry.id   838523b7bb2ff3d7e1305042f70cf31b
#
_cell.length_a   1.000
_cell.length_b   1.000
_cell.length_c   1.000
_cell.angle_alpha   90.00
_cell.angle_beta   90.00
_cell.angle_gamma   90.00
#
_symmetry.space_group_name_H-M   'P 1'
#
loop_
_entity.id
_entity.type
_entity.pdbx_description
1 polymer ?
#
loop_
_entity_poly.entity_id
_entity_poly.type
_entity_poly.pdbx_seq_one_letter_code
_entity_poly.pdbx_strand_id
1 'polypeptide(L)'
;MRVTVGLVVNPAAARDVRRLTSLARTVGVHERVNTVARVLSGLAAGGVDEVLFMSEPCHVVERAWTSLADTHPSWGQMPSLRPIPSPGPAVDARGTAAAAAWLGEADTPCVVTVGGDGTNRAVALGWPDATFAAFPGGTNNAFAPSVDATVVGLAARLFAADQARHASHARVVPYLAVHVDGAHRTTALVDVAVVDEPWVGTHAVWDPRLLVEAVVTRTDPTVSGLAGVAGMVHPDGGRALRLRFGPSGTEILAPLGPGHLAVVSVAGWETFTTEEEVVVGGGRAALAFDCERETVLQAGQRARVRLVDEGPKVIDAAALVRQAAADGVFHAAARARTVARPQLERGRGREA
;
A
#
# COMPACT_ATOMS: atom_id res chain seq x y z
N MET A 1 27.74 4.50 6.04
CA MET A 1 26.92 3.48 5.35
C MET A 1 25.98 4.26 4.42
N ARG A 2 25.79 3.83 3.18
CA ARG A 2 24.89 4.51 2.21
C ARG A 2 23.44 4.21 2.60
N VAL A 3 22.61 5.24 2.74
CA VAL A 3 21.19 5.07 3.07
C VAL A 3 20.41 4.94 1.76
N THR A 4 19.80 3.78 1.56
CA THR A 4 19.07 3.43 0.35
C THR A 4 17.59 3.15 0.70
N VAL A 5 16.66 3.57 -0.16
CA VAL A 5 15.21 3.31 -0.01
C VAL A 5 14.63 2.83 -1.33
N GLY A 6 13.76 1.83 -1.29
CA GLY A 6 12.99 1.38 -2.44
C GLY A 6 11.78 2.29 -2.69
N LEU A 7 11.38 2.47 -3.95
CA LEU A 7 10.19 3.24 -4.32
C LEU A 7 9.41 2.51 -5.43
N VAL A 8 8.19 2.13 -5.11
CA VAL A 8 7.25 1.50 -6.04
C VAL A 8 6.03 2.39 -6.20
N VAL A 9 5.78 2.82 -7.43
CA VAL A 9 4.66 3.70 -7.79
C VAL A 9 3.77 3.00 -8.80
N ASN A 10 2.47 2.88 -8.51
CA ASN A 10 1.51 2.37 -9.48
C ASN A 10 0.77 3.52 -10.18
N PRO A 11 1.08 3.84 -11.44
CA PRO A 11 0.45 4.95 -12.17
C PRO A 11 -1.03 4.69 -12.51
N ALA A 12 -1.46 3.42 -12.45
CA ALA A 12 -2.85 3.02 -12.72
C ALA A 12 -3.73 2.95 -11.46
N ALA A 13 -3.18 3.09 -10.25
CA ALA A 13 -3.97 3.06 -9.03
C ALA A 13 -5.09 4.14 -9.04
N ALA A 14 -6.23 3.85 -8.38
CA ALA A 14 -7.43 4.70 -8.35
C ALA A 14 -8.03 5.01 -9.75
N ARG A 15 -7.94 4.06 -10.69
CA ARG A 15 -8.54 4.15 -12.03
C ARG A 15 -9.49 3.00 -12.33
N ASP A 16 -10.06 2.37 -11.32
CA ASP A 16 -10.99 1.26 -11.47
C ASP A 16 -12.45 1.70 -11.71
N VAL A 17 -13.35 0.72 -11.89
CA VAL A 17 -14.78 0.94 -12.17
C VAL A 17 -15.50 1.68 -11.03
N ARG A 18 -15.01 1.64 -9.80
CA ARG A 18 -15.64 2.31 -8.65
C ARG A 18 -15.77 3.82 -8.83
N ARG A 19 -14.95 4.43 -9.69
CA ARG A 19 -15.13 5.83 -10.10
C ARG A 19 -16.47 6.12 -10.83
N LEU A 20 -17.10 5.10 -11.40
CA LEU A 20 -18.39 5.20 -12.09
C LEU A 20 -19.56 4.83 -11.18
N THR A 21 -19.31 4.08 -10.12
CA THR A 21 -20.33 3.52 -9.22
C THR A 21 -20.30 4.16 -7.83
N SER A 22 -19.30 4.99 -7.55
CA SER A 22 -19.11 5.65 -6.25
C SER A 22 -18.50 7.05 -6.44
N LEU A 23 -18.24 7.76 -5.35
CA LEU A 23 -17.52 9.03 -5.34
C LEU A 23 -16.00 8.83 -5.28
N ALA A 24 -15.51 7.73 -5.82
CA ALA A 24 -14.09 7.44 -5.86
C ALA A 24 -13.34 8.47 -6.70
N ARG A 25 -12.30 9.04 -6.11
CA ARG A 25 -11.47 10.06 -6.73
C ARG A 25 -10.64 9.46 -7.87
N THR A 26 -10.61 10.16 -9.00
CA THR A 26 -9.67 9.84 -10.09
C THR A 26 -8.37 10.60 -9.86
N VAL A 27 -7.29 9.89 -9.58
CA VAL A 27 -5.97 10.49 -9.40
C VAL A 27 -5.28 10.59 -10.74
N GLY A 28 -5.09 11.81 -11.22
CA GLY A 28 -4.35 12.10 -12.47
C GLY A 28 -2.84 11.89 -12.30
N VAL A 29 -2.12 11.77 -13.45
CA VAL A 29 -0.65 11.60 -13.43
C VAL A 29 0.03 12.78 -12.74
N HIS A 30 -0.40 14.01 -12.97
CA HIS A 30 0.17 15.21 -12.32
C HIS A 30 0.05 15.18 -10.81
N GLU A 31 -1.11 14.78 -10.29
CA GLU A 31 -1.31 14.67 -8.84
C GLU A 31 -0.42 13.57 -8.25
N ARG A 32 -0.22 12.49 -8.99
CA ARG A 32 0.68 11.41 -8.59
C ARG A 32 2.13 11.88 -8.59
N VAL A 33 2.55 12.62 -9.60
CA VAL A 33 3.87 13.30 -9.64
C VAL A 33 4.05 14.19 -8.41
N ASN A 34 3.07 15.03 -8.06
CA ASN A 34 3.12 15.87 -6.87
C ASN A 34 3.18 15.05 -5.57
N THR A 35 2.46 13.92 -5.50
CA THR A 35 2.53 13.01 -4.34
C THR A 35 3.92 12.41 -4.20
N VAL A 36 4.51 11.91 -5.29
CA VAL A 36 5.86 11.33 -5.28
C VAL A 36 6.91 12.41 -5.00
N ALA A 37 6.75 13.64 -5.50
CA ALA A 37 7.64 14.76 -5.17
C ALA A 37 7.63 15.06 -3.65
N ARG A 38 6.47 14.98 -2.99
CA ARG A 38 6.39 15.10 -1.51
C ARG A 38 7.10 13.96 -0.80
N VAL A 39 6.97 12.71 -1.28
CA VAL A 39 7.74 11.57 -0.74
C VAL A 39 9.23 11.82 -0.89
N LEU A 40 9.69 12.18 -2.10
CA LEU A 40 11.11 12.45 -2.39
C LEU A 40 11.65 13.63 -1.55
N SER A 41 10.83 14.66 -1.33
CA SER A 41 11.17 15.77 -0.42
C SER A 41 11.42 15.28 1.01
N GLY A 42 10.58 14.37 1.54
CA GLY A 42 10.78 13.75 2.85
C GLY A 42 12.06 12.91 2.91
N LEU A 43 12.35 12.14 1.87
CA LEU A 43 13.59 11.35 1.76
C LEU A 43 14.83 12.24 1.71
N ALA A 44 14.82 13.29 0.86
CA ALA A 44 15.92 14.24 0.70
C ALA A 44 16.18 15.03 1.98
N ALA A 45 15.15 15.43 2.71
CA ALA A 45 15.26 16.22 3.94
C ALA A 45 16.14 15.57 4.99
N GLY A 46 16.46 14.33 4.86
CA GLY A 46 17.20 13.60 5.86
C GLY A 46 18.44 12.86 5.42
N GLY A 47 18.88 12.99 4.17
CA GLY A 47 20.13 12.39 3.72
C GLY A 47 19.99 10.93 3.30
N VAL A 48 18.93 10.58 2.56
CA VAL A 48 18.92 9.39 1.72
C VAL A 48 19.90 9.62 0.58
N ASP A 49 20.79 8.67 0.36
CA ASP A 49 21.82 8.77 -0.69
C ASP A 49 21.29 8.29 -2.04
N GLU A 50 20.43 7.27 -2.03
CA GLU A 50 19.92 6.64 -3.24
C GLU A 50 18.48 6.17 -3.09
N VAL A 51 17.68 6.38 -4.13
CA VAL A 51 16.34 5.80 -4.28
C VAL A 51 16.36 4.79 -5.43
N LEU A 52 16.08 3.53 -5.10
CA LEU A 52 15.89 2.44 -6.05
C LEU A 52 14.43 2.42 -6.47
N PHE A 53 14.11 2.71 -7.72
CA PHE A 53 12.73 2.86 -8.11
C PHE A 53 12.30 1.92 -9.24
N MET A 54 11.05 1.47 -9.17
CA MET A 54 10.40 0.73 -10.23
C MET A 54 10.06 1.66 -11.40
N SER A 55 10.62 1.39 -12.58
CA SER A 55 10.25 2.12 -13.80
C SER A 55 8.82 1.78 -14.22
N GLU A 56 8.06 2.78 -14.65
CA GLU A 56 6.68 2.63 -15.09
C GLU A 56 6.38 3.57 -16.30
N PRO A 57 5.34 3.30 -17.10
CA PRO A 57 5.15 3.98 -18.39
C PRO A 57 4.90 5.48 -18.34
N CYS A 58 4.49 6.02 -17.18
CA CYS A 58 4.20 7.46 -17.02
C CYS A 58 5.41 8.27 -16.53
N HIS A 59 6.52 7.60 -16.19
CA HIS A 59 7.74 8.23 -15.66
C HIS A 59 7.47 9.15 -14.46
N VAL A 60 6.61 8.69 -13.54
CA VAL A 60 6.16 9.52 -12.40
C VAL A 60 7.30 9.89 -11.48
N VAL A 61 8.21 8.93 -11.19
CA VAL A 61 9.33 9.14 -10.27
C VAL A 61 10.33 10.14 -10.84
N GLU A 62 10.73 9.97 -12.09
CA GLU A 62 11.69 10.84 -12.77
C GLU A 62 11.12 12.26 -12.93
N ARG A 63 9.84 12.38 -13.27
CA ARG A 63 9.15 13.68 -13.37
C ARG A 63 9.06 14.38 -12.02
N ALA A 64 8.74 13.63 -10.96
CA ALA A 64 8.67 14.16 -9.60
C ALA A 64 10.05 14.65 -9.12
N TRP A 65 11.10 13.88 -9.41
CA TRP A 65 12.46 14.25 -9.06
C TRP A 65 12.92 15.53 -9.79
N THR A 66 12.67 15.63 -11.10
CA THR A 66 12.98 16.83 -11.88
C THR A 66 12.25 18.06 -11.32
N SER A 67 10.92 17.93 -11.10
CA SER A 67 10.11 19.02 -10.55
C SER A 67 10.63 19.49 -9.17
N LEU A 68 11.07 18.56 -8.33
CA LEU A 68 11.61 18.89 -7.00
C LEU A 68 12.99 19.55 -7.09
N ALA A 69 13.87 19.07 -7.98
CA ALA A 69 15.19 19.64 -8.19
C ALA A 69 15.13 21.10 -8.67
N ASP A 70 14.16 21.43 -9.53
CA ASP A 70 13.97 22.78 -10.06
C ASP A 70 13.42 23.76 -9.01
N THR A 71 12.61 23.27 -8.06
CA THR A 71 11.86 24.13 -7.12
C THR A 71 12.53 24.28 -5.76
N HIS A 72 13.35 23.33 -5.31
CA HIS A 72 13.87 23.28 -3.94
C HIS A 72 15.35 22.93 -3.81
N PRO A 73 16.25 23.70 -4.41
CA PRO A 73 17.71 23.44 -4.32
C PRO A 73 18.28 23.60 -2.91
N SER A 74 17.52 24.16 -1.97
CA SER A 74 18.02 24.56 -0.62
C SER A 74 17.83 23.50 0.48
N TRP A 75 17.17 22.37 0.21
CA TRP A 75 16.74 21.43 1.28
C TRP A 75 17.69 20.26 1.53
N GLY A 76 18.86 20.28 0.94
CA GLY A 76 19.89 19.25 1.08
C GLY A 76 20.25 18.63 -0.27
N GLN A 77 21.13 17.65 -0.22
CA GLN A 77 21.50 16.91 -1.40
C GLN A 77 20.33 16.00 -1.81
N MET A 78 19.87 16.14 -3.06
CA MET A 78 18.87 15.23 -3.63
C MET A 78 19.44 13.82 -3.71
N PRO A 79 18.66 12.78 -3.37
CA PRO A 79 19.09 11.40 -3.54
C PRO A 79 19.35 11.10 -5.02
N SER A 80 20.34 10.27 -5.31
CA SER A 80 20.48 9.72 -6.66
C SER A 80 19.32 8.79 -6.96
N LEU A 81 18.77 8.85 -8.18
CA LEU A 81 17.77 7.90 -8.65
C LEU A 81 18.44 6.76 -9.42
N ARG A 82 18.13 5.53 -9.07
CA ARG A 82 18.55 4.36 -9.83
C ARG A 82 17.35 3.48 -10.15
N PRO A 83 17.03 3.30 -11.45
CA PRO A 83 15.97 2.38 -11.82
C PRO A 83 16.36 0.94 -11.46
N ILE A 84 15.38 0.18 -10.98
CA ILE A 84 15.51 -1.26 -10.74
C ILE A 84 15.68 -1.94 -12.10
N PRO A 85 16.67 -2.85 -12.26
CA PRO A 85 16.83 -3.61 -13.49
C PRO A 85 15.55 -4.37 -13.84
N SER A 86 15.02 -4.11 -15.03
CA SER A 86 13.80 -4.74 -15.54
C SER A 86 13.88 -4.83 -17.06
N PRO A 87 13.30 -5.88 -17.70
CA PRO A 87 13.23 -5.96 -19.15
C PRO A 87 12.34 -4.87 -19.77
N GLY A 88 11.62 -4.10 -18.97
CA GLY A 88 10.77 -2.99 -19.38
C GLY A 88 10.04 -2.34 -18.21
N PRO A 89 9.28 -1.27 -18.43
CA PRO A 89 8.47 -0.64 -17.40
C PRO A 89 7.42 -1.61 -16.84
N ALA A 90 7.19 -1.59 -15.53
CA ALA A 90 6.16 -2.38 -14.90
C ALA A 90 4.76 -1.87 -15.32
N VAL A 91 4.00 -2.71 -15.98
CA VAL A 91 2.65 -2.40 -16.50
C VAL A 91 1.54 -3.12 -15.73
N ASP A 92 1.91 -4.12 -14.92
CA ASP A 92 0.98 -4.97 -14.17
C ASP A 92 1.54 -5.39 -12.80
N ALA A 93 0.77 -6.19 -12.08
CA ALA A 93 1.15 -6.73 -10.78
C ALA A 93 2.39 -7.64 -10.83
N ARG A 94 2.63 -8.33 -11.96
CA ARG A 94 3.80 -9.22 -12.11
C ARG A 94 5.09 -8.40 -12.20
N GLY A 95 5.07 -7.31 -12.98
CA GLY A 95 6.19 -6.37 -13.05
C GLY A 95 6.48 -5.74 -11.69
N THR A 96 5.44 -5.38 -10.94
CA THR A 96 5.56 -4.86 -9.57
C THR A 96 6.18 -5.89 -8.62
N ALA A 97 5.74 -7.15 -8.69
CA ALA A 97 6.29 -8.23 -7.87
C ALA A 97 7.76 -8.52 -8.22
N ALA A 98 8.13 -8.52 -9.51
CA ALA A 98 9.51 -8.69 -9.93
C ALA A 98 10.42 -7.56 -9.43
N ALA A 99 9.95 -6.31 -9.47
CA ALA A 99 10.69 -5.18 -8.91
C ALA A 99 10.87 -5.31 -7.40
N ALA A 100 9.83 -5.76 -6.69
CA ALA A 100 9.90 -5.99 -5.25
C ALA A 100 10.87 -7.13 -4.88
N ALA A 101 10.87 -8.23 -5.63
CA ALA A 101 11.83 -9.33 -5.43
C ALA A 101 13.27 -8.83 -5.55
N TRP A 102 13.54 -8.02 -6.57
CA TRP A 102 14.86 -7.42 -6.75
C TRP A 102 15.25 -6.50 -5.59
N LEU A 103 14.31 -5.69 -5.05
CA LEU A 103 14.56 -4.86 -3.87
C LEU A 103 14.91 -5.69 -2.64
N GLY A 104 14.24 -6.82 -2.43
CA GLY A 104 14.55 -7.77 -1.36
C GLY A 104 15.93 -8.40 -1.52
N GLU A 105 16.28 -8.86 -2.73
CA GLU A 105 17.61 -9.40 -3.04
C GLU A 105 18.74 -8.36 -2.90
N ALA A 106 18.43 -7.09 -3.07
CA ALA A 106 19.37 -5.97 -2.88
C ALA A 106 19.48 -5.51 -1.41
N ASP A 107 18.94 -6.25 -0.45
CA ASP A 107 18.93 -5.92 0.99
C ASP A 107 18.44 -4.49 1.26
N THR A 108 17.42 -4.05 0.53
CA THR A 108 16.86 -2.71 0.69
C THR A 108 16.16 -2.59 2.05
N PRO A 109 16.47 -1.59 2.89
CA PRO A 109 15.92 -1.48 4.24
C PRO A 109 14.40 -1.41 4.33
N CYS A 110 13.79 -0.68 3.39
CA CYS A 110 12.33 -0.56 3.28
C CYS A 110 11.93 -0.09 1.89
N VAL A 111 10.65 -0.23 1.58
CA VAL A 111 10.06 0.25 0.34
C VAL A 111 8.95 1.25 0.61
N VAL A 112 9.01 2.42 -0.04
CA VAL A 112 7.87 3.32 -0.13
C VAL A 112 6.97 2.84 -1.26
N THR A 113 5.70 2.63 -0.98
CA THR A 113 4.70 2.31 -2.00
C THR A 113 3.73 3.47 -2.17
N VAL A 114 3.44 3.85 -3.42
CA VAL A 114 2.41 4.82 -3.77
C VAL A 114 1.37 4.11 -4.64
N GLY A 115 0.37 3.54 -3.98
CA GLY A 115 -0.63 2.70 -4.63
C GLY A 115 -1.75 2.29 -3.70
N GLY A 116 -2.65 1.42 -4.15
CA GLY A 116 -3.69 0.79 -3.33
C GLY A 116 -3.26 -0.56 -2.76
N ASP A 117 -4.22 -1.26 -2.14
CA ASP A 117 -3.97 -2.56 -1.52
C ASP A 117 -3.46 -3.60 -2.53
N GLY A 118 -3.96 -3.61 -3.76
CA GLY A 118 -3.44 -4.47 -4.83
C GLY A 118 -1.97 -4.20 -5.19
N THR A 119 -1.51 -2.94 -5.10
CA THR A 119 -0.08 -2.61 -5.30
C THR A 119 0.76 -3.14 -4.14
N ASN A 120 0.31 -2.94 -2.89
CA ASN A 120 1.00 -3.45 -1.71
C ASN A 120 1.05 -4.98 -1.73
N ARG A 121 -0.03 -5.64 -2.16
CA ARG A 121 -0.08 -7.08 -2.35
C ARG A 121 0.93 -7.55 -3.39
N ALA A 122 1.05 -6.88 -4.53
CA ALA A 122 2.02 -7.23 -5.56
C ALA A 122 3.46 -7.13 -5.04
N VAL A 123 3.76 -6.10 -4.22
CA VAL A 123 5.06 -5.99 -3.54
C VAL A 123 5.26 -7.15 -2.56
N ALA A 124 4.28 -7.49 -1.72
CA ALA A 124 4.38 -8.59 -0.77
C ALA A 124 4.50 -9.97 -1.45
N LEU A 125 3.95 -10.14 -2.65
CA LEU A 125 4.15 -11.36 -3.45
C LEU A 125 5.59 -11.54 -3.92
N GLY A 126 6.27 -10.45 -4.29
CA GLY A 126 7.66 -10.47 -4.70
C GLY A 126 8.65 -10.44 -3.54
N TRP A 127 8.26 -9.80 -2.44
CA TRP A 127 9.08 -9.63 -1.25
C TRP A 127 8.24 -9.83 0.02
N PRO A 128 8.04 -11.10 0.47
CA PRO A 128 7.10 -11.44 1.54
C PRO A 128 7.36 -10.79 2.90
N ASP A 129 8.61 -10.53 3.25
CA ASP A 129 9.04 -9.91 4.49
C ASP A 129 9.38 -8.41 4.36
N ALA A 130 8.94 -7.78 3.26
CA ALA A 130 9.16 -6.37 2.97
C ALA A 130 8.75 -5.47 4.15
N THR A 131 9.54 -4.42 4.38
CA THR A 131 9.15 -3.34 5.30
C THR A 131 8.58 -2.18 4.50
N PHE A 132 7.30 -1.91 4.68
CA PHE A 132 6.55 -0.90 3.94
C PHE A 132 6.52 0.44 4.66
N ALA A 133 6.82 1.51 3.93
CA ALA A 133 6.33 2.86 4.21
C ALA A 133 5.21 3.15 3.19
N ALA A 134 4.01 2.66 3.45
CA ALA A 134 2.92 2.67 2.48
C ALA A 134 2.18 4.01 2.48
N PHE A 135 1.97 4.60 1.27
CA PHE A 135 1.12 5.75 1.05
C PHE A 135 -0.19 5.32 0.35
N PRO A 136 -1.37 5.72 0.88
CA PRO A 136 -2.68 5.34 0.36
C PRO A 136 -3.00 6.03 -0.96
N GLY A 137 -2.54 5.45 -2.08
CA GLY A 137 -2.71 5.99 -3.43
C GLY A 137 -3.79 5.32 -4.28
N GLY A 138 -4.51 4.34 -3.73
CA GLY A 138 -5.58 3.58 -4.41
C GLY A 138 -6.98 4.13 -4.14
N THR A 139 -7.99 3.40 -4.62
CA THR A 139 -9.41 3.68 -4.34
C THR A 139 -9.77 3.26 -2.91
N ASN A 140 -9.50 2.00 -2.55
CA ASN A 140 -9.56 1.48 -1.19
C ASN A 140 -8.13 1.32 -0.67
N ASN A 141 -7.90 1.71 0.56
CA ASN A 141 -6.57 1.69 1.18
C ASN A 141 -6.72 1.20 2.63
N ALA A 142 -7.12 -0.06 2.79
CA ALA A 142 -7.25 -0.65 4.11
C ALA A 142 -5.88 -1.07 4.70
N PHE A 143 -4.88 -1.32 3.85
CA PHE A 143 -3.54 -1.69 4.28
C PHE A 143 -2.70 -0.49 4.73
N ALA A 144 -2.70 0.60 3.95
CA ALA A 144 -1.84 1.76 4.17
C ALA A 144 -2.48 2.75 5.15
N PRO A 145 -1.76 3.22 6.21
CA PRO A 145 -2.22 4.30 7.07
C PRO A 145 -2.40 5.62 6.32
N SER A 146 -3.39 6.41 6.72
CA SER A 146 -3.63 7.75 6.14
C SER A 146 -2.69 8.78 6.76
N VAL A 147 -1.55 9.05 6.10
CA VAL A 147 -0.51 10.00 6.51
C VAL A 147 -0.07 10.81 5.31
N ASP A 148 0.39 12.06 5.50
CA ASP A 148 0.91 12.88 4.41
C ASP A 148 2.14 12.25 3.73
N ALA A 149 2.24 12.40 2.42
CA ALA A 149 3.30 11.80 1.62
C ALA A 149 4.71 12.25 2.04
N THR A 150 4.89 13.49 2.49
CA THR A 150 6.16 14.00 3.03
C THR A 150 6.55 13.28 4.31
N VAL A 151 5.56 13.02 5.18
CA VAL A 151 5.77 12.29 6.45
C VAL A 151 6.13 10.83 6.18
N VAL A 152 5.52 10.21 5.18
CA VAL A 152 5.90 8.85 4.73
C VAL A 152 7.37 8.82 4.29
N GLY A 153 7.81 9.79 3.48
CA GLY A 153 9.21 9.93 3.07
C GLY A 153 10.17 10.14 4.24
N LEU A 154 9.81 11.01 5.20
CA LEU A 154 10.59 11.21 6.43
C LEU A 154 10.72 9.92 7.26
N ALA A 155 9.62 9.19 7.43
CA ALA A 155 9.63 7.93 8.19
C ALA A 155 10.47 6.84 7.51
N ALA A 156 10.32 6.67 6.19
CA ALA A 156 11.12 5.73 5.42
C ALA A 156 12.64 6.02 5.56
N ARG A 157 13.01 7.28 5.48
CA ARG A 157 14.38 7.71 5.67
C ARG A 157 14.91 7.41 7.09
N LEU A 158 14.12 7.75 8.12
CA LEU A 158 14.51 7.48 9.51
C LEU A 158 14.74 5.98 9.71
N PHE A 159 13.81 5.17 9.24
CA PHE A 159 13.90 3.72 9.34
C PHE A 159 15.12 3.16 8.58
N ALA A 160 15.34 3.60 7.34
CA ALA A 160 16.46 3.14 6.52
C ALA A 160 17.83 3.53 7.09
N ALA A 161 17.91 4.67 7.79
CA ALA A 161 19.16 5.11 8.42
C ALA A 161 19.58 4.29 9.64
N ASP A 162 18.60 3.76 10.39
CA ASP A 162 18.84 2.94 11.59
C ASP A 162 17.65 2.01 11.87
N GLN A 163 17.64 0.87 11.17
CA GLN A 163 16.58 -0.13 11.29
C GLN A 163 16.46 -0.69 12.73
N ALA A 164 17.59 -0.90 13.39
CA ALA A 164 17.61 -1.49 14.73
C ALA A 164 16.95 -0.56 15.76
N ARG A 165 17.28 0.74 15.70
CA ARG A 165 16.70 1.76 16.56
C ARG A 165 15.19 1.91 16.35
N HIS A 166 14.73 1.78 15.12
CA HIS A 166 13.34 2.06 14.73
C HIS A 166 12.49 0.81 14.52
N ALA A 167 13.01 -0.38 14.85
CA ALA A 167 12.33 -1.66 14.69
C ALA A 167 10.95 -1.71 15.35
N SER A 168 10.79 -1.10 16.53
CA SER A 168 9.52 -1.04 17.26
C SER A 168 8.40 -0.25 16.55
N HIS A 169 8.76 0.58 15.55
CA HIS A 169 7.80 1.32 14.74
C HIS A 169 7.42 0.59 13.45
N ALA A 170 7.99 -0.58 13.17
CA ALA A 170 7.64 -1.43 12.04
C ALA A 170 6.91 -2.67 12.56
N ARG A 171 5.57 -2.64 12.56
CA ARG A 171 4.79 -3.77 13.04
C ARG A 171 4.62 -4.81 11.94
N VAL A 172 4.76 -6.08 12.28
CA VAL A 172 4.38 -7.20 11.41
C VAL A 172 2.85 -7.16 11.23
N VAL A 173 2.40 -7.35 10.00
CA VAL A 173 0.98 -7.46 9.67
C VAL A 173 0.68 -8.84 9.12
N PRO A 174 -0.42 -9.48 9.55
CA PRO A 174 -0.81 -10.79 9.04
C PRO A 174 -1.24 -10.67 7.57
N TYR A 175 -1.20 -11.80 6.87
CA TYR A 175 -1.74 -11.94 5.52
C TYR A 175 -2.52 -13.25 5.38
N LEU A 176 -3.30 -13.37 4.32
CA LEU A 176 -3.98 -14.61 3.95
C LEU A 176 -3.18 -15.34 2.88
N ALA A 177 -2.69 -16.53 3.19
CA ALA A 177 -2.14 -17.44 2.21
C ALA A 177 -3.30 -18.20 1.56
N VAL A 178 -3.38 -18.16 0.23
CA VAL A 178 -4.47 -18.75 -0.53
C VAL A 178 -3.96 -19.82 -1.47
N HIS A 179 -4.60 -20.98 -1.43
CA HIS A 179 -4.34 -22.10 -2.31
C HIS A 179 -5.63 -22.56 -2.99
N VAL A 180 -5.67 -22.46 -4.31
CA VAL A 180 -6.80 -22.95 -5.10
C VAL A 180 -6.48 -24.36 -5.59
N ASP A 181 -7.45 -25.28 -5.54
CA ASP A 181 -7.29 -26.64 -6.00
C ASP A 181 -6.74 -26.67 -7.43
N GLY A 182 -5.62 -27.39 -7.63
CA GLY A 182 -4.99 -27.57 -8.92
C GLY A 182 -3.83 -26.62 -9.25
N ALA A 183 -3.29 -25.83 -8.31
CA ALA A 183 -1.96 -25.21 -8.43
C ALA A 183 -1.85 -23.67 -8.36
N HIS A 184 -2.90 -22.93 -8.10
CA HIS A 184 -2.73 -21.49 -7.90
C HIS A 184 -2.43 -21.18 -6.44
N ARG A 185 -1.30 -20.47 -6.19
CA ARG A 185 -0.95 -19.94 -4.86
C ARG A 185 -0.79 -18.45 -4.95
N THR A 186 -1.44 -17.76 -4.04
CA THR A 186 -1.35 -16.30 -3.93
C THR A 186 -1.50 -15.84 -2.47
N THR A 187 -1.37 -14.56 -2.23
CA THR A 187 -1.58 -13.94 -0.93
C THR A 187 -2.58 -12.79 -1.05
N ALA A 188 -3.26 -12.46 0.05
CA ALA A 188 -4.00 -11.23 0.20
C ALA A 188 -3.60 -10.55 1.53
N LEU A 189 -3.45 -9.24 1.52
CA LEU A 189 -3.04 -8.47 2.71
C LEU A 189 -4.23 -8.05 3.56
N VAL A 190 -5.41 -7.94 2.94
CA VAL A 190 -6.63 -7.43 3.58
C VAL A 190 -7.74 -8.46 3.53
N ASP A 191 -8.12 -8.91 2.33
CA ASP A 191 -9.28 -9.78 2.16
C ASP A 191 -9.19 -10.75 0.97
N VAL A 192 -9.94 -11.85 1.10
CA VAL A 192 -10.28 -12.79 0.03
C VAL A 192 -11.80 -12.88 -0.03
N ALA A 193 -12.40 -12.63 -1.19
CA ALA A 193 -13.84 -12.73 -1.37
C ALA A 193 -14.23 -13.69 -2.48
N VAL A 194 -15.35 -14.38 -2.28
CA VAL A 194 -16.06 -15.14 -3.31
C VAL A 194 -17.22 -14.30 -3.82
N VAL A 195 -17.20 -14.05 -5.13
CA VAL A 195 -18.17 -13.19 -5.82
C VAL A 195 -18.96 -14.02 -6.82
N ASP A 196 -20.29 -14.03 -6.71
CA ASP A 196 -21.21 -14.75 -7.61
C ASP A 196 -21.29 -14.06 -8.98
N GLU A 197 -20.14 -13.98 -9.62
CA GLU A 197 -19.99 -13.49 -10.99
C GLU A 197 -18.80 -14.21 -11.62
N PRO A 198 -19.03 -15.20 -12.49
CA PRO A 198 -17.97 -16.08 -13.00
C PRO A 198 -17.12 -15.42 -14.10
N TRP A 199 -17.10 -14.11 -14.16
CA TRP A 199 -16.34 -13.33 -15.13
C TRP A 199 -15.43 -12.32 -14.42
N VAL A 200 -14.24 -12.15 -14.92
CA VAL A 200 -13.34 -11.08 -14.49
C VAL A 200 -13.39 -9.96 -15.52
N GLY A 201 -14.53 -9.30 -15.63
CA GLY A 201 -14.70 -8.15 -16.53
C GLY A 201 -14.18 -6.86 -15.92
N THR A 202 -14.63 -6.53 -14.73
CA THR A 202 -14.07 -5.45 -13.90
C THR A 202 -13.39 -6.07 -12.70
N HIS A 203 -12.14 -5.67 -12.39
CA HIS A 203 -11.42 -6.27 -11.28
C HIS A 203 -12.04 -5.91 -9.93
N ALA A 204 -12.50 -4.68 -9.74
CA ALA A 204 -12.99 -4.20 -8.45
C ALA A 204 -14.30 -4.86 -8.00
N VAL A 205 -14.36 -5.29 -6.75
CA VAL A 205 -15.60 -5.67 -6.06
C VAL A 205 -16.32 -4.39 -5.62
N TRP A 206 -17.54 -4.19 -6.09
CA TRP A 206 -18.34 -2.99 -5.81
C TRP A 206 -19.82 -3.26 -5.56
N ASP A 207 -20.38 -4.38 -6.03
CA ASP A 207 -21.78 -4.74 -5.85
C ASP A 207 -21.92 -5.73 -4.67
N PRO A 208 -22.53 -5.32 -3.54
CA PRO A 208 -22.68 -6.18 -2.37
C PRO A 208 -23.59 -7.38 -2.61
N ARG A 209 -24.48 -7.31 -3.61
CA ARG A 209 -25.44 -8.40 -3.93
C ARG A 209 -24.75 -9.63 -4.51
N LEU A 210 -23.55 -9.45 -5.04
CA LEU A 210 -22.73 -10.51 -5.62
C LEU A 210 -21.79 -11.18 -4.60
N LEU A 211 -21.70 -10.66 -3.38
CA LEU A 211 -20.88 -11.24 -2.33
C LEU A 211 -21.50 -12.53 -1.82
N VAL A 212 -20.74 -13.62 -1.82
CA VAL A 212 -21.10 -14.92 -1.26
C VAL A 212 -20.46 -15.09 0.11
N GLU A 213 -19.15 -14.94 0.18
CA GLU A 213 -18.39 -15.00 1.42
C GLU A 213 -17.10 -14.18 1.30
N ALA A 214 -16.54 -13.80 2.44
CA ALA A 214 -15.25 -13.14 2.51
C ALA A 214 -14.46 -13.60 3.73
N VAL A 215 -13.14 -13.60 3.61
CA VAL A 215 -12.19 -13.83 4.69
C VAL A 215 -11.31 -12.59 4.78
N VAL A 216 -11.23 -11.97 5.96
CA VAL A 216 -10.45 -10.75 6.18
C VAL A 216 -9.35 -10.98 7.21
N THR A 217 -8.21 -10.31 7.06
CA THR A 217 -7.12 -10.37 8.03
C THR A 217 -7.43 -9.61 9.31
N ARG A 218 -8.33 -8.65 9.25
CA ARG A 218 -8.66 -7.74 10.36
C ARG A 218 -10.05 -7.14 10.20
N THR A 219 -10.59 -6.70 11.32
CA THR A 219 -11.82 -5.91 11.38
C THR A 219 -11.46 -4.46 11.69
N ASP A 220 -11.92 -3.51 10.88
CA ASP A 220 -11.67 -2.08 11.09
C ASP A 220 -12.84 -1.24 10.54
N PRO A 221 -13.72 -0.72 11.39
CA PRO A 221 -14.87 0.07 10.95
C PRO A 221 -14.50 1.44 10.35
N THR A 222 -13.24 1.84 10.44
CA THR A 222 -12.76 3.15 9.95
C THR A 222 -12.26 3.13 8.51
N VAL A 223 -12.18 1.94 7.88
CA VAL A 223 -11.77 1.78 6.49
C VAL A 223 -12.95 1.39 5.60
N SER A 224 -12.81 1.60 4.31
CA SER A 224 -13.79 1.11 3.32
C SER A 224 -13.42 -0.28 2.80
N GLY A 225 -14.41 -0.99 2.23
CA GLY A 225 -14.25 -2.34 1.70
C GLY A 225 -14.63 -3.41 2.71
N LEU A 226 -14.19 -4.65 2.48
CA LEU A 226 -14.63 -5.81 3.27
C LEU A 226 -14.10 -5.80 4.71
N ALA A 227 -12.92 -5.25 4.95
CA ALA A 227 -12.42 -5.02 6.31
C ALA A 227 -13.30 -4.04 7.09
N GLY A 228 -13.87 -3.03 6.40
CA GLY A 228 -14.86 -2.11 6.96
C GLY A 228 -16.17 -2.81 7.29
N VAL A 229 -16.71 -3.63 6.37
CA VAL A 229 -17.91 -4.45 6.63
C VAL A 229 -17.69 -5.35 7.85
N ALA A 230 -16.53 -6.03 7.91
CA ALA A 230 -16.18 -6.87 9.06
C ALA A 230 -16.09 -6.06 10.36
N GLY A 231 -15.56 -4.83 10.31
CA GLY A 231 -15.51 -3.92 11.45
C GLY A 231 -16.88 -3.47 11.94
N MET A 232 -17.87 -3.29 11.04
CA MET A 232 -19.24 -2.99 11.45
C MET A 232 -19.94 -4.18 12.12
N VAL A 233 -19.54 -5.40 11.78
CA VAL A 233 -20.07 -6.63 12.39
C VAL A 233 -19.37 -6.95 13.72
N HIS A 234 -18.07 -6.75 13.78
CA HIS A 234 -17.22 -7.07 14.92
C HIS A 234 -16.28 -5.89 15.24
N PRO A 235 -16.73 -4.88 15.98
CA PRO A 235 -16.02 -3.62 16.17
C PRO A 235 -14.80 -3.71 17.08
N ASP A 236 -14.62 -4.80 17.85
CA ASP A 236 -13.54 -4.96 18.82
C ASP A 236 -12.12 -4.98 18.21
N GLY A 237 -12.04 -5.01 16.87
CA GLY A 237 -10.82 -4.85 16.10
C GLY A 237 -9.86 -6.05 16.13
N GLY A 238 -8.97 -6.08 15.15
CA GLY A 238 -7.74 -6.88 15.21
C GLY A 238 -7.85 -8.39 15.03
N ARG A 239 -9.03 -8.95 14.72
CA ARG A 239 -9.19 -10.39 14.48
C ARG A 239 -9.46 -10.71 13.03
N ALA A 240 -8.92 -11.83 12.56
CA ALA A 240 -9.30 -12.40 11.28
C ALA A 240 -10.74 -12.95 11.37
N LEU A 241 -11.52 -12.67 10.33
CA LEU A 241 -12.94 -12.97 10.29
C LEU A 241 -13.33 -13.61 8.95
N ARG A 242 -14.17 -14.66 9.02
CA ARG A 242 -14.94 -15.14 7.87
C ARG A 242 -16.34 -14.57 7.92
N LEU A 243 -16.79 -13.97 6.83
CA LEU A 243 -18.14 -13.46 6.64
C LEU A 243 -18.87 -14.33 5.62
N ARG A 244 -20.13 -14.64 5.87
CA ARG A 244 -21.06 -15.23 4.90
C ARG A 244 -22.15 -14.23 4.60
N PHE A 245 -22.43 -14.01 3.33
CA PHE A 245 -23.46 -13.09 2.86
C PHE A 245 -24.67 -13.87 2.37
N GLY A 246 -25.85 -13.29 2.45
CA GLY A 246 -27.08 -13.94 1.99
C GLY A 246 -28.34 -13.17 2.39
N PRO A 247 -29.46 -13.41 1.69
CA PRO A 247 -30.69 -12.60 1.81
C PRO A 247 -31.39 -12.68 3.17
N SER A 248 -31.11 -13.72 3.96
CA SER A 248 -31.66 -13.88 5.31
C SER A 248 -30.79 -13.34 6.43
N GLY A 249 -29.73 -12.60 6.06
CA GLY A 249 -28.75 -12.06 7.03
C GLY A 249 -29.21 -10.78 7.72
N THR A 250 -28.42 -10.34 8.67
CA THR A 250 -28.55 -9.01 9.26
C THR A 250 -28.06 -7.96 8.27
N GLU A 251 -28.89 -6.97 8.01
CA GLU A 251 -28.54 -5.85 7.15
C GLU A 251 -27.60 -4.87 7.88
N ILE A 252 -26.44 -4.66 7.30
CA ILE A 252 -25.40 -3.77 7.82
C ILE A 252 -25.19 -2.65 6.81
N LEU A 253 -25.30 -1.40 7.24
CA LEU A 253 -24.90 -0.25 6.44
C LEU A 253 -23.38 -0.07 6.56
N ALA A 254 -22.65 -0.29 5.47
CA ALA A 254 -21.20 -0.27 5.48
C ALA A 254 -20.59 0.52 4.30
N PRO A 255 -19.42 1.13 4.48
CA PRO A 255 -18.69 1.82 3.41
C PRO A 255 -17.94 0.79 2.54
N LEU A 256 -18.51 0.41 1.41
CA LEU A 256 -17.85 -0.48 0.43
C LEU A 256 -16.78 0.23 -0.40
N GLY A 257 -16.81 1.54 -0.45
CA GLY A 257 -15.84 2.36 -1.16
C GLY A 257 -16.03 3.84 -0.84
N PRO A 258 -15.18 4.73 -1.34
CA PRO A 258 -15.28 6.15 -1.07
C PRO A 258 -16.64 6.73 -1.50
N GLY A 259 -17.42 7.24 -0.54
CA GLY A 259 -18.76 7.75 -0.77
C GLY A 259 -19.80 6.70 -1.20
N HIS A 260 -19.48 5.43 -1.12
CA HIS A 260 -20.38 4.32 -1.42
C HIS A 260 -20.77 3.61 -0.12
N LEU A 261 -21.85 4.08 0.50
CA LEU A 261 -22.53 3.37 1.58
C LEU A 261 -23.50 2.38 0.97
N ALA A 262 -23.40 1.11 1.34
CA ALA A 262 -24.27 0.06 0.86
C ALA A 262 -24.85 -0.76 2.03
N VAL A 263 -26.07 -1.25 1.86
CA VAL A 263 -26.63 -2.25 2.75
C VAL A 263 -26.08 -3.60 2.32
N VAL A 264 -25.38 -4.26 3.24
CA VAL A 264 -24.78 -5.58 3.06
C VAL A 264 -25.49 -6.55 3.99
N SER A 265 -26.04 -7.63 3.45
CA SER A 265 -26.75 -8.64 4.24
C SER A 265 -25.76 -9.73 4.70
N VAL A 266 -25.40 -9.74 5.98
CA VAL A 266 -24.47 -10.69 6.60
C VAL A 266 -25.25 -11.83 7.25
N ALA A 267 -25.21 -13.02 6.64
CA ALA A 267 -25.92 -14.22 7.13
C ALA A 267 -25.23 -14.88 8.34
N GLY A 268 -23.94 -14.61 8.52
CA GLY A 268 -23.18 -15.10 9.67
C GLY A 268 -21.70 -14.73 9.57
N TRP A 269 -21.00 -14.83 10.69
CA TRP A 269 -19.57 -14.60 10.77
C TRP A 269 -18.94 -15.50 11.83
N GLU A 270 -17.65 -15.74 11.68
CA GLU A 270 -16.84 -16.49 12.62
C GLU A 270 -15.41 -15.96 12.62
N THR A 271 -14.77 -15.89 13.79
CA THR A 271 -13.35 -15.62 13.94
C THR A 271 -12.56 -16.90 13.66
N PHE A 272 -11.34 -16.77 13.16
CA PHE A 272 -10.42 -17.89 13.00
C PHE A 272 -8.97 -17.48 13.33
N THR A 273 -8.15 -18.48 13.59
CA THR A 273 -6.75 -18.35 14.02
C THR A 273 -5.79 -18.86 12.95
N THR A 274 -4.50 -18.71 13.17
CA THR A 274 -3.43 -19.23 12.29
C THR A 274 -3.39 -20.77 12.23
N GLU A 275 -4.00 -21.46 13.20
CA GLU A 275 -4.06 -22.92 13.24
C GLU A 275 -5.19 -23.48 12.36
N GLU A 276 -6.12 -22.63 11.95
CA GLU A 276 -7.30 -23.00 11.19
C GLU A 276 -7.15 -22.72 9.71
N GLU A 277 -7.73 -23.57 8.89
CA GLU A 277 -7.85 -23.38 7.45
C GLU A 277 -9.33 -23.16 7.10
N VAL A 278 -9.60 -22.03 6.46
CA VAL A 278 -10.94 -21.68 5.97
C VAL A 278 -11.07 -22.13 4.51
N VAL A 279 -12.08 -22.94 4.21
CA VAL A 279 -12.37 -23.38 2.84
C VAL A 279 -13.51 -22.54 2.28
N VAL A 280 -13.25 -21.88 1.14
CA VAL A 280 -14.21 -21.00 0.46
C VAL A 280 -14.51 -21.47 -0.96
N GLY A 281 -15.67 -21.07 -1.53
CA GLY A 281 -16.09 -21.44 -2.88
C GLY A 281 -16.80 -22.78 -2.91
N GLY A 282 -16.75 -23.47 -4.07
CA GLY A 282 -17.46 -24.72 -4.37
C GLY A 282 -18.52 -24.55 -5.46
N GLY A 283 -18.97 -23.33 -5.73
CA GLY A 283 -19.75 -22.95 -6.90
C GLY A 283 -18.85 -22.33 -7.99
N ARG A 284 -19.40 -22.08 -9.16
CA ARG A 284 -18.75 -21.28 -10.20
C ARG A 284 -18.82 -19.80 -9.79
N ALA A 285 -17.69 -19.19 -9.46
CA ALA A 285 -17.60 -17.84 -8.90
C ALA A 285 -16.24 -17.21 -9.21
N ALA A 286 -16.10 -15.90 -9.03
CA ALA A 286 -14.80 -15.27 -9.03
C ALA A 286 -14.23 -15.19 -7.61
N LEU A 287 -12.91 -15.39 -7.48
CA LEU A 287 -12.14 -15.01 -6.30
C LEU A 287 -11.56 -13.62 -6.50
N ALA A 288 -11.78 -12.79 -5.49
CA ALA A 288 -11.15 -11.49 -5.37
C ALA A 288 -10.15 -11.49 -4.22
N PHE A 289 -9.04 -10.78 -4.41
CA PHE A 289 -7.97 -10.58 -3.44
C PHE A 289 -7.77 -9.08 -3.26
N ASP A 290 -7.84 -8.62 -2.01
CA ASP A 290 -7.74 -7.18 -1.68
C ASP A 290 -8.74 -6.34 -2.51
N CYS A 291 -9.99 -6.81 -2.58
CA CYS A 291 -11.10 -6.26 -3.37
C CYS A 291 -10.89 -6.26 -4.90
N GLU A 292 -9.95 -7.03 -5.45
CA GLU A 292 -9.72 -7.16 -6.90
C GLU A 292 -9.96 -8.61 -7.38
N ARG A 293 -10.90 -8.82 -8.32
CA ARG A 293 -11.22 -10.13 -8.92
C ARG A 293 -10.11 -10.57 -9.86
N GLU A 294 -9.55 -11.75 -9.67
CA GLU A 294 -8.42 -12.23 -10.46
C GLU A 294 -8.58 -13.66 -10.97
N THR A 295 -9.27 -14.51 -10.22
CA THR A 295 -9.34 -15.95 -10.50
C THR A 295 -10.79 -16.40 -10.56
N VAL A 296 -11.11 -17.25 -11.53
CA VAL A 296 -12.43 -17.87 -11.65
C VAL A 296 -12.35 -19.31 -11.13
N LEU A 297 -13.13 -19.60 -10.10
CA LEU A 297 -13.39 -20.97 -9.63
C LEU A 297 -14.36 -21.65 -10.58
N GLN A 298 -14.05 -22.88 -11.00
CA GLN A 298 -15.00 -23.75 -11.65
C GLN A 298 -15.92 -24.42 -10.61
N ALA A 299 -17.06 -24.95 -11.05
CA ALA A 299 -17.94 -25.72 -10.17
C ALA A 299 -17.16 -26.88 -9.52
N GLY A 300 -17.28 -27.00 -8.20
CA GLY A 300 -16.56 -27.98 -7.39
C GLY A 300 -15.14 -27.54 -6.94
N GLN A 301 -14.54 -26.54 -7.56
CA GLN A 301 -13.25 -26.00 -7.08
C GLN A 301 -13.43 -25.19 -5.80
N ARG A 302 -12.44 -25.30 -4.93
CA ARG A 302 -12.38 -24.58 -3.65
C ARG A 302 -11.05 -23.89 -3.48
N ALA A 303 -11.05 -22.82 -2.71
CA ALA A 303 -9.84 -22.19 -2.22
C ALA A 303 -9.72 -22.43 -0.71
N ARG A 304 -8.48 -22.73 -0.29
CA ARG A 304 -8.09 -22.86 1.10
C ARG A 304 -7.37 -21.59 1.51
N VAL A 305 -7.83 -20.98 2.58
CA VAL A 305 -7.33 -19.70 3.08
C VAL A 305 -6.81 -19.90 4.49
N ARG A 306 -5.55 -19.54 4.73
CA ARG A 306 -4.91 -19.60 6.04
C ARG A 306 -4.42 -18.21 6.44
N LEU A 307 -4.63 -17.85 7.69
CA LEU A 307 -4.01 -16.68 8.28
C LEU A 307 -2.53 -16.99 8.60
N VAL A 308 -1.64 -16.09 8.23
CA VAL A 308 -0.21 -16.17 8.53
C VAL A 308 0.20 -14.91 9.25
N ASP A 309 0.72 -15.05 10.48
CA ASP A 309 1.11 -13.90 11.33
C ASP A 309 2.51 -13.36 10.98
N GLU A 310 3.33 -14.16 10.33
CA GLU A 310 4.69 -13.80 9.91
C GLU A 310 4.66 -13.15 8.51
N GLY A 311 4.04 -11.98 8.43
CA GLY A 311 3.89 -11.26 7.18
C GLY A 311 4.85 -10.07 7.05
N PRO A 312 4.61 -9.23 6.04
CA PRO A 312 5.38 -8.00 5.85
C PRO A 312 5.25 -7.07 7.05
N LYS A 313 6.16 -6.10 7.12
CA LYS A 313 6.14 -5.06 8.17
C LYS A 313 5.59 -3.76 7.60
N VAL A 314 4.87 -3.01 8.41
CA VAL A 314 4.38 -1.67 8.07
C VAL A 314 4.91 -0.67 9.09
N ILE A 315 5.62 0.34 8.59
CA ILE A 315 6.12 1.45 9.41
C ILE A 315 4.94 2.33 9.82
N ASP A 316 4.77 2.52 11.13
CA ASP A 316 3.90 3.59 11.63
C ASP A 316 4.64 4.93 11.46
N ALA A 317 4.44 5.54 10.29
CA ALA A 317 5.11 6.77 9.91
C ALA A 317 4.79 7.93 10.89
N ALA A 318 3.57 8.00 11.38
CA ALA A 318 3.16 9.05 12.32
C ALA A 318 3.83 8.88 13.68
N ALA A 319 3.86 7.67 14.21
CA ALA A 319 4.50 7.37 15.49
C ALA A 319 6.02 7.56 15.41
N LEU A 320 6.67 7.06 14.34
CA LEU A 320 8.11 7.19 14.14
C LEU A 320 8.55 8.66 14.04
N VAL A 321 7.87 9.46 13.22
CA VAL A 321 8.22 10.89 13.08
C VAL A 321 7.95 11.65 14.38
N ARG A 322 6.90 11.33 15.12
CA ARG A 322 6.60 11.91 16.43
C ARG A 322 7.70 11.59 17.45
N GLN A 323 8.15 10.35 17.50
CA GLN A 323 9.27 9.94 18.37
C GLN A 323 10.57 10.68 17.98
N ALA A 324 10.92 10.73 16.69
CA ALA A 324 12.09 11.44 16.21
C ALA A 324 12.05 12.95 16.53
N ALA A 325 10.87 13.56 16.51
CA ALA A 325 10.67 14.95 16.92
C ALA A 325 10.93 15.13 18.42
N ALA A 326 10.40 14.24 19.26
CA ALA A 326 10.63 14.25 20.71
C ALA A 326 12.13 14.05 21.03
N ASP A 327 12.83 13.21 20.28
CA ASP A 327 14.28 12.97 20.42
C ASP A 327 15.14 14.16 19.87
N GLY A 328 14.53 15.22 19.37
CA GLY A 328 15.22 16.40 18.85
C GLY A 328 15.96 16.19 17.53
N VAL A 329 15.71 15.08 16.80
CA VAL A 329 16.39 14.72 15.54
C VAL A 329 16.29 15.85 14.52
N PHE A 330 15.13 16.49 14.42
CA PHE A 330 14.92 17.58 13.47
C PHE A 330 15.58 18.90 13.88
N HIS A 331 15.82 19.12 15.17
CA HIS A 331 16.54 20.29 15.68
C HIS A 331 18.03 20.25 15.30
N ALA A 332 18.69 19.12 15.41
CA ALA A 332 20.09 18.94 15.02
C ALA A 332 20.30 19.11 13.50
N ALA A 333 19.40 18.57 12.69
CA ALA A 333 19.43 18.75 11.24
C ALA A 333 19.23 20.21 10.80
N ALA A 334 18.37 20.96 11.49
CA ALA A 334 18.18 22.39 11.25
C ALA A 334 19.46 23.19 11.54
N ARG A 335 20.16 22.89 12.64
CA ARG A 335 21.44 23.54 13.00
C ARG A 335 22.54 23.27 11.99
N ALA A 336 22.72 22.03 11.53
CA ALA A 336 23.71 21.67 10.54
C ALA A 336 23.51 22.38 9.19
N ARG A 337 22.27 22.64 8.78
CA ARG A 337 21.92 23.33 7.53
C ARG A 337 22.12 24.84 7.61
N THR A 338 21.94 25.44 8.76
CA THR A 338 22.17 26.87 8.97
C THR A 338 23.65 27.22 8.80
N VAL A 339 24.55 26.28 9.10
CA VAL A 339 26.01 26.43 8.95
C VAL A 339 26.47 26.24 7.49
N ALA A 340 25.75 25.53 6.67
CA ALA A 340 26.08 25.18 5.27
C ALA A 340 25.49 26.14 4.21
N ARG A 341 24.93 27.30 4.56
CA ARG A 341 24.45 28.28 3.57
C ARG A 341 25.65 28.95 2.88
N PRO A 342 25.83 28.82 1.58
CA PRO A 342 26.71 29.72 0.82
C PRO A 342 26.11 31.13 0.95
N GLN A 343 26.97 32.09 1.31
CA GLN A 343 26.60 33.50 1.23
C GLN A 343 26.29 33.81 -0.25
N LEU A 344 25.03 34.05 -0.55
CA LEU A 344 24.64 34.71 -1.80
C LEU A 344 25.31 36.06 -1.79
N GLU A 345 26.41 36.23 -2.52
CA GLU A 345 27.01 37.52 -2.83
C GLU A 345 25.95 38.40 -3.47
N ARG A 346 25.51 39.40 -2.73
CA ARG A 346 24.72 40.47 -3.29
C ARG A 346 25.62 41.22 -4.26
N GLY A 347 25.50 40.90 -5.54
CA GLY A 347 26.09 41.70 -6.59
C GLY A 347 25.59 43.13 -6.46
N ARG A 348 26.44 44.01 -5.94
CA ARG A 348 26.22 45.45 -6.02
C ARG A 348 26.26 45.81 -7.50
N GLY A 349 25.14 46.25 -8.02
CA GLY A 349 25.13 46.99 -9.26
C GLY A 349 26.13 48.13 -9.19
N ARG A 350 26.98 48.23 -10.15
CA ARG A 350 27.75 49.46 -10.46
C ARG A 350 26.96 50.19 -11.54
N GLU A 351 26.53 51.37 -11.17
CA GLU A 351 26.21 52.43 -12.07
C GLU A 351 27.45 52.78 -12.91
N ALA A 352 27.31 52.96 -14.18
CA ALA A 352 27.93 53.96 -15.05
C ALA A 352 27.18 53.98 -16.39
#